data_1b2fa6c57ae2d66e064a5cd9f9c39269
#
_entry.id   1b2fa6c57ae2d66e064a5cd9f9c39269
#
_cell.length_a   1.000
_cell.length_b   1.000
_cell.length_c   1.000
_cell.angle_alpha   90.00
_cell.angle_beta   90.00
_cell.angle_gamma   90.00
#
_symmetry.space_group_name_H-M   'P 1'
#
loop_
_entity.id
_entity.type
_entity.pdbx_description
1 polymer ?
#
loop_
_entity_poly.entity_id
_entity_poly.type
_entity_poly.pdbx_seq_one_letter_code
_entity_poly.pdbx_strand_id
1 'polypeptide(L)'
;MDKQYPQQQWQQAVIAYAQAVNDYVAQGRAQGWDNLQAPQVPATDHLLDAWLAALQAANRPDCSEQQRQAFRQAWPPAHQPLVPLLDEHGQGISNVLLLGDGSLLARIGMPHEKGQVLRIDRHGVTPVIGVECFGRCPARRYFALGNAEGVRVTAGWGGPQVQRLAWPTGLEGLPAGYPFEPFDLPPAPTALIPFPDGQRVLLVSADGTFVLASDGATRLLPHQARVLDALAEGTEPEDISLGLSMEHGAVSADGRWVVVGEQGSRHLVLDDRLRLVAEIGPGSEYPHFALFNQRGDQLLLNACHFYSGATLAVRVADLPGLRTDYYSQDPRTPLVQDGARVYAGVARAGEYIIGDAYGYLRAFGEDGQEHWQHYLGSTISAMDISADGRTLVAASYAGIVAEIALDSGRPAWQIGTGAHGEVRRWLFWKGWDKPLAW
;
A
#
# COMPACT_ATOMS: atom_id res chain seq x y z
N MET A 1 -46.66 5.15 14.63
CA MET A 1 -45.22 4.82 14.46
C MET A 1 -44.87 5.20 13.05
N ASP A 2 -44.18 6.33 12.86
CA ASP A 2 -43.67 6.73 11.55
C ASP A 2 -42.75 5.66 11.04
N LYS A 3 -43.08 5.07 9.89
CA LYS A 3 -42.21 4.14 9.20
C LYS A 3 -40.99 4.94 8.71
N GLN A 4 -39.93 4.99 9.52
CA GLN A 4 -38.66 5.52 9.05
C GLN A 4 -38.20 4.69 7.86
N TYR A 5 -37.89 5.34 6.74
CA TYR A 5 -37.39 4.66 5.57
C TYR A 5 -35.99 4.04 5.88
N PRO A 6 -35.65 2.86 5.36
CA PRO A 6 -34.36 2.20 5.63
C PRO A 6 -33.15 3.11 5.45
N GLN A 7 -33.13 3.96 4.42
CA GLN A 7 -32.08 4.93 4.16
C GLN A 7 -31.91 5.98 5.29
N GLN A 8 -33.02 6.42 5.91
CA GLN A 8 -32.96 7.38 7.02
C GLN A 8 -32.38 6.72 8.27
N GLN A 9 -32.74 5.46 8.53
CA GLN A 9 -32.21 4.68 9.64
C GLN A 9 -30.71 4.45 9.46
N TRP A 10 -30.29 4.05 8.26
CA TRP A 10 -28.87 3.89 7.92
C TRP A 10 -28.10 5.18 8.13
N GLN A 11 -28.54 6.27 7.51
CA GLN A 11 -27.86 7.57 7.58
C GLN A 11 -27.69 8.04 9.03
N GLN A 12 -28.75 7.97 9.83
CA GLN A 12 -28.72 8.38 11.24
C GLN A 12 -27.77 7.50 12.05
N ALA A 13 -27.82 6.18 11.88
CA ALA A 13 -26.96 5.24 12.59
C ALA A 13 -25.48 5.44 12.27
N VAL A 14 -25.16 5.61 10.98
CA VAL A 14 -23.77 5.80 10.51
C VAL A 14 -23.19 7.12 11.01
N ILE A 15 -23.96 8.22 10.93
CA ILE A 15 -23.50 9.54 11.41
C ILE A 15 -23.33 9.53 12.93
N ALA A 16 -24.31 8.99 13.67
CA ALA A 16 -24.24 8.92 15.13
C ALA A 16 -23.05 8.08 15.61
N TYR A 17 -22.81 6.94 14.95
CA TYR A 17 -21.67 6.07 15.27
C TYR A 17 -20.34 6.75 14.96
N ALA A 18 -20.21 7.36 13.78
CA ALA A 18 -18.98 8.08 13.42
C ALA A 18 -18.68 9.21 14.40
N GLN A 19 -19.69 9.96 14.82
CA GLN A 19 -19.52 11.00 15.82
C GLN A 19 -19.11 10.44 17.17
N ALA A 20 -19.76 9.39 17.65
CA ALA A 20 -19.42 8.75 18.91
C ALA A 20 -17.97 8.22 18.92
N VAL A 21 -17.52 7.61 17.81
CA VAL A 21 -16.12 7.15 17.67
C VAL A 21 -15.14 8.33 17.67
N ASN A 22 -15.44 9.40 16.93
CA ASN A 22 -14.60 10.59 16.88
C ASN A 22 -14.47 11.27 18.25
N ASP A 23 -15.59 11.37 19.00
CA ASP A 23 -15.62 11.93 20.35
C ASP A 23 -14.86 11.04 21.34
N TYR A 24 -15.01 9.72 21.25
CA TYR A 24 -14.25 8.74 22.04
C TYR A 24 -12.75 8.88 21.82
N VAL A 25 -12.31 8.98 20.55
CA VAL A 25 -10.90 9.17 20.22
C VAL A 25 -10.38 10.51 20.74
N ALA A 26 -11.15 11.59 20.59
CA ALA A 26 -10.77 12.91 21.09
C ALA A 26 -10.62 12.92 22.62
N GLN A 27 -11.54 12.27 23.34
CA GLN A 27 -11.48 12.15 24.80
C GLN A 27 -10.30 11.29 25.26
N GLY A 28 -10.07 10.12 24.60
CA GLY A 28 -8.96 9.24 24.93
C GLY A 28 -7.60 9.91 24.79
N ARG A 29 -7.43 10.71 23.73
CA ARG A 29 -6.22 11.51 23.53
C ARG A 29 -6.03 12.61 24.55
N ALA A 30 -7.11 13.24 25.00
CA ALA A 30 -7.05 14.35 25.96
C ALA A 30 -6.90 13.91 27.42
N GLN A 31 -7.48 12.76 27.80
CA GLN A 31 -7.65 12.37 29.22
C GLN A 31 -7.12 10.97 29.54
N GLY A 32 -6.63 10.22 28.54
CA GLY A 32 -6.29 8.79 28.66
C GLY A 32 -7.49 7.89 28.41
N TRP A 33 -7.23 6.59 28.24
CA TRP A 33 -8.22 5.60 27.78
C TRP A 33 -8.89 4.82 28.92
N ASP A 34 -8.34 4.84 30.14
CA ASP A 34 -8.63 3.90 31.22
C ASP A 34 -10.09 3.88 31.71
N ASN A 35 -10.82 4.96 31.55
CA ASN A 35 -12.21 5.07 32.01
C ASN A 35 -13.20 5.36 30.89
N LEU A 36 -12.79 5.22 29.65
CA LEU A 36 -13.64 5.46 28.49
C LEU A 36 -14.33 4.17 28.05
N GLN A 37 -15.63 4.28 27.76
CA GLN A 37 -16.41 3.19 27.18
C GLN A 37 -16.42 3.35 25.65
N ALA A 38 -15.94 2.32 24.93
CA ALA A 38 -15.98 2.33 23.48
C ALA A 38 -17.43 2.40 22.95
N PRO A 39 -17.67 3.15 21.87
CA PRO A 39 -18.98 3.23 21.26
C PRO A 39 -19.50 1.86 20.82
N GLN A 40 -20.79 1.61 21.03
CA GLN A 40 -21.41 0.37 20.55
C GLN A 40 -21.66 0.46 19.05
N VAL A 41 -21.35 -0.63 18.34
CA VAL A 41 -21.67 -0.78 16.92
C VAL A 41 -23.18 -0.76 16.74
N PRO A 42 -23.72 0.03 15.79
CA PRO A 42 -25.16 0.11 15.57
C PRO A 42 -25.72 -1.21 15.04
N ALA A 43 -26.87 -1.64 15.56
CA ALA A 43 -27.55 -2.84 15.12
C ALA A 43 -28.35 -2.56 13.80
N THR A 44 -27.63 -2.44 12.70
CA THR A 44 -28.18 -2.08 11.38
C THR A 44 -28.13 -3.23 10.35
N ASP A 45 -27.82 -4.47 10.78
CA ASP A 45 -27.74 -5.64 9.90
C ASP A 45 -29.01 -5.86 9.08
N HIS A 46 -30.17 -5.57 9.64
CA HIS A 46 -31.48 -5.67 8.97
C HIS A 46 -31.64 -4.70 7.79
N LEU A 47 -30.72 -3.73 7.62
CA LEU A 47 -30.72 -2.77 6.52
C LEU A 47 -29.83 -3.21 5.34
N LEU A 48 -29.04 -4.27 5.48
CA LEU A 48 -28.06 -4.71 4.48
C LEU A 48 -28.70 -5.03 3.13
N ASP A 49 -29.82 -5.75 3.10
CA ASP A 49 -30.51 -6.08 1.84
C ASP A 49 -31.00 -4.82 1.12
N ALA A 50 -31.56 -3.86 1.87
CA ALA A 50 -32.04 -2.62 1.30
C ALA A 50 -30.90 -1.74 0.79
N TRP A 51 -29.79 -1.69 1.54
CA TRP A 51 -28.57 -0.99 1.13
C TRP A 51 -27.98 -1.63 -0.14
N LEU A 52 -27.83 -2.97 -0.20
CA LEU A 52 -27.28 -3.67 -1.35
C LEU A 52 -28.13 -3.46 -2.61
N ALA A 53 -29.44 -3.55 -2.48
CA ALA A 53 -30.37 -3.29 -3.59
C ALA A 53 -30.26 -1.84 -4.09
N ALA A 54 -30.11 -0.87 -3.19
CA ALA A 54 -29.94 0.53 -3.55
C ALA A 54 -28.57 0.78 -4.21
N LEU A 55 -27.49 0.16 -3.71
CA LEU A 55 -26.15 0.21 -4.30
C LEU A 55 -26.15 -0.37 -5.73
N GLN A 56 -26.78 -1.52 -5.94
CA GLN A 56 -26.93 -2.14 -7.25
C GLN A 56 -27.71 -1.24 -8.21
N ALA A 57 -28.80 -0.63 -7.75
CA ALA A 57 -29.58 0.29 -8.56
C ALA A 57 -28.78 1.54 -8.97
N ALA A 58 -27.94 2.08 -8.07
CA ALA A 58 -27.06 3.21 -8.36
C ALA A 58 -25.93 2.88 -9.34
N ASN A 59 -25.63 1.60 -9.53
CA ASN A 59 -24.59 1.11 -10.46
C ASN A 59 -25.14 0.60 -11.81
N ARG A 60 -26.42 0.79 -12.09
CA ARG A 60 -26.98 0.47 -13.40
C ARG A 60 -26.42 1.40 -14.49
N PRO A 61 -26.31 0.91 -15.75
CA PRO A 61 -25.75 1.70 -16.85
C PRO A 61 -26.47 3.01 -17.15
N ASP A 62 -27.77 3.07 -16.84
CA ASP A 62 -28.65 4.23 -17.05
C ASP A 62 -28.63 5.21 -15.86
N CYS A 63 -27.94 4.90 -14.78
CA CYS A 63 -27.85 5.77 -13.62
C CYS A 63 -26.92 6.96 -13.87
N SER A 64 -27.44 8.17 -13.68
CA SER A 64 -26.68 9.41 -13.84
C SER A 64 -25.74 9.65 -12.64
N GLU A 65 -24.74 10.50 -12.83
CA GLU A 65 -23.85 10.92 -11.72
C GLU A 65 -24.62 11.60 -10.58
N GLN A 66 -25.63 12.40 -10.91
CA GLN A 66 -26.47 13.03 -9.89
C GLN A 66 -27.24 12.00 -9.05
N GLN A 67 -27.72 10.91 -9.65
CA GLN A 67 -28.38 9.82 -8.94
C GLN A 67 -27.38 9.05 -8.06
N ARG A 68 -26.16 8.82 -8.50
CA ARG A 68 -25.11 8.24 -7.68
C ARG A 68 -24.75 9.11 -6.47
N GLN A 69 -24.63 10.41 -6.67
CA GLN A 69 -24.40 11.35 -5.57
C GLN A 69 -25.59 11.37 -4.57
N ALA A 70 -26.82 11.35 -5.06
CA ALA A 70 -28.00 11.26 -4.21
C ALA A 70 -28.03 9.94 -3.41
N PHE A 71 -27.68 8.82 -4.06
CA PHE A 71 -27.51 7.54 -3.37
C PHE A 71 -26.46 7.64 -2.26
N ARG A 72 -25.26 8.16 -2.55
CA ARG A 72 -24.17 8.30 -1.57
C ARG A 72 -24.57 9.19 -0.37
N GLN A 73 -25.38 10.21 -0.60
CA GLN A 73 -25.93 11.04 0.49
C GLN A 73 -26.94 10.30 1.34
N ALA A 74 -27.83 9.53 0.72
CA ALA A 74 -28.87 8.77 1.42
C ALA A 74 -28.31 7.53 2.15
N TRP A 75 -27.29 6.92 1.59
CA TRP A 75 -26.59 5.75 2.10
C TRP A 75 -25.09 6.05 2.23
N PRO A 76 -24.67 6.87 3.22
CA PRO A 76 -23.27 7.24 3.37
C PRO A 76 -22.39 6.02 3.60
N PRO A 77 -21.13 6.04 3.11
CA PRO A 77 -20.17 4.98 3.32
C PRO A 77 -19.97 4.66 4.80
N ALA A 78 -19.97 3.38 5.11
CA ALA A 78 -19.75 2.86 6.44
C ALA A 78 -18.89 1.60 6.37
N HIS A 79 -18.25 1.24 7.48
CA HIS A 79 -17.60 -0.05 7.64
C HIS A 79 -18.56 -1.04 8.32
N GLN A 80 -19.20 -0.61 9.38
CA GLN A 80 -20.27 -1.37 10.04
C GLN A 80 -21.63 -1.03 9.41
N PRO A 81 -22.50 -2.00 9.15
CA PRO A 81 -22.41 -3.43 9.49
C PRO A 81 -21.82 -4.29 8.36
N LEU A 82 -21.04 -3.73 7.44
CA LEU A 82 -20.59 -4.41 6.21
C LEU A 82 -19.45 -5.43 6.40
N VAL A 83 -18.83 -5.48 7.60
CA VAL A 83 -17.68 -6.36 7.86
C VAL A 83 -17.88 -7.80 7.38
N PRO A 84 -18.98 -8.50 7.71
CA PRO A 84 -19.16 -9.87 7.24
C PRO A 84 -19.22 -9.99 5.72
N LEU A 85 -19.88 -9.04 5.04
CA LEU A 85 -19.95 -9.03 3.57
C LEU A 85 -18.60 -8.75 2.93
N LEU A 86 -17.80 -7.83 3.51
CA LEU A 86 -16.47 -7.53 3.03
C LEU A 86 -15.51 -8.71 3.21
N ASP A 87 -15.61 -9.43 4.32
CA ASP A 87 -14.80 -10.61 4.60
C ASP A 87 -15.13 -11.76 3.65
N GLU A 88 -16.42 -11.95 3.35
CA GLU A 88 -16.88 -13.05 2.48
C GLU A 88 -16.66 -12.74 0.99
N HIS A 89 -17.01 -11.55 0.56
CA HIS A 89 -17.12 -11.19 -0.85
C HIS A 89 -16.02 -10.25 -1.36
N GLY A 90 -15.30 -9.57 -0.49
CA GLY A 90 -14.25 -8.63 -0.89
C GLY A 90 -13.12 -9.31 -1.66
N GLN A 91 -12.62 -8.62 -2.69
CA GLN A 91 -11.42 -9.02 -3.43
C GLN A 91 -10.27 -8.11 -3.04
N GLY A 92 -9.18 -8.68 -2.54
CA GLY A 92 -7.99 -7.90 -2.17
C GLY A 92 -7.47 -7.05 -3.33
N ILE A 93 -7.10 -5.82 -3.04
CA ILE A 93 -6.45 -4.91 -4.00
C ILE A 93 -4.99 -4.82 -3.60
N SER A 94 -4.09 -5.26 -4.44
CA SER A 94 -2.65 -5.29 -4.13
C SER A 94 -1.89 -4.05 -4.59
N ASN A 95 -2.43 -3.29 -5.52
CA ASN A 95 -1.79 -2.04 -5.97
C ASN A 95 -2.82 -1.05 -6.53
N VAL A 96 -2.57 0.25 -6.31
CA VAL A 96 -3.32 1.36 -6.91
C VAL A 96 -2.37 2.46 -7.36
N LEU A 97 -2.68 3.12 -8.47
CA LEU A 97 -2.00 4.34 -8.93
C LEU A 97 -3.00 5.35 -9.44
N LEU A 98 -2.81 6.61 -9.09
CA LEU A 98 -3.54 7.75 -9.62
C LEU A 98 -2.80 8.30 -10.84
N LEU A 99 -3.46 8.30 -11.99
CA LEU A 99 -2.91 8.80 -13.25
C LEU A 99 -3.09 10.33 -13.37
N GLY A 100 -2.31 10.95 -14.26
CA GLY A 100 -2.33 12.40 -14.46
C GLY A 100 -3.65 12.95 -15.03
N ASP A 101 -4.50 12.11 -15.59
CA ASP A 101 -5.85 12.46 -16.08
C ASP A 101 -6.95 12.24 -15.03
N GLY A 102 -6.58 11.89 -13.80
CA GLY A 102 -7.50 11.61 -12.70
C GLY A 102 -8.12 10.21 -12.73
N SER A 103 -7.75 9.36 -13.68
CA SER A 103 -8.12 7.94 -13.64
C SER A 103 -7.22 7.15 -12.70
N LEU A 104 -7.71 5.98 -12.26
CA LEU A 104 -7.00 5.08 -11.37
C LEU A 104 -6.61 3.80 -12.11
N LEU A 105 -5.48 3.24 -11.75
CA LEU A 105 -5.16 1.84 -11.98
C LEU A 105 -5.33 1.08 -10.66
N ALA A 106 -5.96 -0.08 -10.70
CA ALA A 106 -6.06 -0.98 -9.56
C ALA A 106 -5.71 -2.40 -10.01
N ARG A 107 -4.85 -3.09 -9.24
CA ARG A 107 -4.60 -4.52 -9.40
C ARG A 107 -5.42 -5.27 -8.37
N ILE A 108 -6.35 -6.09 -8.87
CA ILE A 108 -7.19 -6.98 -8.06
C ILE A 108 -6.47 -8.31 -7.90
N GLY A 109 -6.57 -8.92 -6.75
CA GLY A 109 -5.89 -10.14 -6.35
C GLY A 109 -4.59 -9.88 -5.60
N MET A 110 -4.19 -10.83 -4.77
CA MET A 110 -2.92 -10.79 -4.05
C MET A 110 -1.73 -10.95 -5.02
N PRO A 111 -0.52 -10.54 -4.68
CA PRO A 111 0.63 -10.67 -5.58
C PRO A 111 0.84 -12.07 -6.15
N HIS A 112 0.67 -13.11 -5.32
CA HIS A 112 0.80 -14.52 -5.68
C HIS A 112 -0.40 -15.11 -6.43
N GLU A 113 -1.49 -14.35 -6.60
CA GLU A 113 -2.67 -14.77 -7.33
C GLU A 113 -2.63 -14.25 -8.77
N LYS A 114 -3.33 -14.94 -9.66
CA LYS A 114 -3.59 -14.42 -11.00
C LYS A 114 -4.47 -13.17 -10.90
N GLY A 115 -3.83 -12.01 -10.90
CA GLY A 115 -4.51 -10.73 -10.75
C GLY A 115 -5.03 -10.16 -12.06
N GLN A 116 -5.89 -9.17 -11.93
CA GLN A 116 -6.39 -8.37 -13.05
C GLN A 116 -6.07 -6.90 -12.81
N VAL A 117 -5.60 -6.19 -13.83
CA VAL A 117 -5.42 -4.74 -13.77
C VAL A 117 -6.61 -4.06 -14.42
N LEU A 118 -7.24 -3.16 -13.67
CA LEU A 118 -8.34 -2.33 -14.14
C LEU A 118 -7.93 -0.86 -14.18
N ARG A 119 -8.41 -0.16 -15.18
CA ARG A 119 -8.46 1.30 -15.21
C ARG A 119 -9.87 1.77 -14.86
N ILE A 120 -9.96 2.68 -13.92
CA ILE A 120 -11.20 3.28 -13.44
C ILE A 120 -11.15 4.77 -13.78
N ASP A 121 -12.11 5.24 -14.56
CA ASP A 121 -12.25 6.64 -14.90
C ASP A 121 -13.71 7.10 -14.80
N ARG A 122 -13.99 8.36 -15.18
CA ARG A 122 -15.35 8.92 -15.17
C ARG A 122 -16.34 8.19 -16.10
N HIS A 123 -15.84 7.41 -17.05
CA HIS A 123 -16.67 6.69 -18.02
C HIS A 123 -16.95 5.24 -17.59
N GLY A 124 -16.25 4.77 -16.56
CA GLY A 124 -16.43 3.44 -16.03
C GLY A 124 -15.12 2.70 -15.73
N VAL A 125 -15.22 1.38 -15.79
CA VAL A 125 -14.12 0.47 -15.46
C VAL A 125 -13.79 -0.37 -16.69
N THR A 126 -12.51 -0.41 -17.05
CA THR A 126 -12.01 -1.16 -18.22
C THR A 126 -10.80 -2.01 -17.84
N PRO A 127 -10.72 -3.29 -18.28
CA PRO A 127 -9.51 -4.10 -18.12
C PRO A 127 -8.34 -3.51 -18.90
N VAL A 128 -7.16 -3.55 -18.31
CA VAL A 128 -5.90 -3.21 -19.00
C VAL A 128 -5.30 -4.49 -19.57
N ILE A 129 -5.51 -4.70 -20.86
CA ILE A 129 -5.12 -5.94 -21.53
C ILE A 129 -3.58 -6.02 -21.65
N GLY A 130 -3.03 -7.22 -21.37
CA GLY A 130 -1.59 -7.49 -21.49
C GLY A 130 -0.74 -6.91 -20.37
N VAL A 131 -1.37 -6.50 -19.25
CA VAL A 131 -0.71 -6.05 -18.02
C VAL A 131 -1.28 -6.82 -16.83
N GLU A 132 -0.43 -7.50 -16.09
CA GLU A 132 -0.80 -8.29 -14.90
C GLU A 132 -0.34 -7.60 -13.60
N CYS A 133 0.70 -6.80 -13.69
CA CYS A 133 1.22 -5.99 -12.59
C CYS A 133 1.81 -4.68 -13.12
N PHE A 134 1.89 -3.69 -12.27
CA PHE A 134 2.39 -2.37 -12.66
C PHE A 134 3.07 -1.67 -11.48
N GLY A 135 3.88 -0.68 -11.81
CA GLY A 135 4.44 0.26 -10.87
C GLY A 135 4.84 1.55 -11.54
N ARG A 136 5.15 2.56 -10.76
CA ARG A 136 5.56 3.88 -11.23
C ARG A 136 6.80 4.36 -10.49
N CYS A 137 7.74 4.99 -11.18
CA CYS A 137 8.90 5.55 -10.54
C CYS A 137 8.50 6.70 -9.58
N PRO A 138 9.26 6.91 -8.49
CA PRO A 138 8.97 7.98 -7.52
C PRO A 138 8.92 9.38 -8.17
N ALA A 139 9.73 9.62 -9.21
CA ALA A 139 9.72 10.85 -10.01
C ALA A 139 8.53 10.94 -11.01
N ARG A 140 7.61 9.96 -11.02
CA ARG A 140 6.38 9.89 -11.83
C ARG A 140 6.56 9.91 -13.35
N ARG A 141 7.78 9.77 -13.86
CA ARG A 141 8.10 9.83 -15.29
C ARG A 141 7.92 8.52 -16.04
N TYR A 142 8.17 7.39 -15.35
CA TYR A 142 8.19 6.06 -15.96
C TYR A 142 7.23 5.12 -15.25
N PHE A 143 6.64 4.21 -16.02
CA PHE A 143 5.83 3.09 -15.57
C PHE A 143 6.52 1.77 -15.93
N ALA A 144 6.50 0.82 -15.02
CA ALA A 144 6.81 -0.59 -15.28
C ALA A 144 5.49 -1.35 -15.42
N LEU A 145 5.34 -2.10 -16.50
CA LEU A 145 4.16 -2.89 -16.84
C LEU A 145 4.61 -4.32 -17.07
N GLY A 146 4.25 -5.22 -16.18
CA GLY A 146 4.66 -6.62 -16.21
C GLY A 146 3.56 -7.54 -16.74
N ASN A 147 3.98 -8.57 -17.45
CA ASN A 147 3.16 -9.71 -17.88
C ASN A 147 4.05 -10.97 -17.96
N ALA A 148 3.51 -12.09 -18.43
CA ALA A 148 4.25 -13.35 -18.54
C ALA A 148 5.56 -13.24 -19.37
N GLU A 149 5.69 -12.26 -20.28
CA GLU A 149 6.83 -12.11 -21.17
C GLU A 149 7.97 -11.25 -20.60
N GLY A 150 7.75 -10.56 -19.47
CA GLY A 150 8.73 -9.66 -18.85
C GLY A 150 8.12 -8.32 -18.45
N VAL A 151 8.98 -7.32 -18.24
CA VAL A 151 8.63 -5.98 -17.80
C VAL A 151 8.90 -4.98 -18.92
N ARG A 152 7.87 -4.24 -19.30
CA ARG A 152 7.97 -3.11 -20.24
C ARG A 152 8.00 -1.81 -19.43
N VAL A 153 9.01 -0.98 -19.68
CA VAL A 153 9.08 0.38 -19.11
C VAL A 153 8.62 1.38 -20.16
N THR A 154 7.70 2.27 -19.76
CA THR A 154 7.16 3.33 -20.64
C THR A 154 7.42 4.71 -20.07
N ALA A 155 7.63 5.71 -20.96
CA ALA A 155 7.72 7.11 -20.58
C ALA A 155 6.30 7.68 -20.45
N GLY A 156 5.77 7.67 -19.22
CA GLY A 156 4.38 7.99 -18.92
C GLY A 156 3.42 6.81 -19.18
N TRP A 157 2.20 6.93 -18.66
CA TRP A 157 1.13 5.97 -18.92
C TRP A 157 0.65 6.06 -20.37
N GLY A 158 0.66 4.92 -21.08
CA GLY A 158 0.35 4.90 -22.51
C GLY A 158 1.39 5.56 -23.41
N GLY A 159 2.52 6.00 -22.87
CA GLY A 159 3.61 6.61 -23.61
C GLY A 159 4.51 5.58 -24.31
N PRO A 160 5.56 6.06 -25.02
CA PRO A 160 6.46 5.18 -25.75
C PRO A 160 7.20 4.24 -24.80
N GLN A 161 7.42 3.01 -25.25
CA GLN A 161 8.29 2.07 -24.57
C GLN A 161 9.73 2.56 -24.67
N VAL A 162 10.40 2.63 -23.53
CA VAL A 162 11.82 3.03 -23.41
C VAL A 162 12.72 1.83 -23.13
N GLN A 163 12.15 0.76 -22.50
CA GLN A 163 12.91 -0.44 -22.17
C GLN A 163 12.00 -1.67 -22.14
N ARG A 164 12.59 -2.84 -22.39
CA ARG A 164 11.98 -4.16 -22.15
C ARG A 164 13.00 -5.01 -21.40
N LEU A 165 12.59 -5.52 -20.24
CA LEU A 165 13.44 -6.24 -19.32
C LEU A 165 12.88 -7.66 -19.14
N ALA A 166 13.79 -8.65 -19.12
CA ALA A 166 13.42 -10.03 -18.82
C ALA A 166 13.14 -10.20 -17.33
N TRP A 167 12.30 -11.16 -16.99
CA TRP A 167 12.21 -11.65 -15.61
C TRP A 167 13.52 -12.33 -15.20
N PRO A 168 13.89 -12.32 -13.91
CA PRO A 168 15.04 -13.07 -13.42
C PRO A 168 14.79 -14.57 -13.55
N THR A 169 15.85 -15.34 -13.68
CA THR A 169 15.81 -16.80 -13.72
C THR A 169 15.74 -17.43 -12.33
N GLY A 170 16.08 -16.67 -11.29
CA GLY A 170 16.23 -17.19 -9.93
C GLY A 170 17.63 -17.69 -9.59
N LEU A 171 18.54 -17.74 -10.57
CA LEU A 171 19.92 -18.18 -10.36
C LEU A 171 20.91 -17.04 -10.16
N GLU A 172 20.49 -15.80 -10.45
CA GLU A 172 21.33 -14.62 -10.34
C GLU A 172 21.89 -14.47 -8.93
N GLY A 173 23.20 -14.24 -8.81
CA GLY A 173 23.89 -14.02 -7.55
C GLY A 173 24.00 -15.26 -6.65
N LEU A 174 23.55 -16.44 -7.09
CA LEU A 174 23.77 -17.68 -6.37
C LEU A 174 25.17 -18.23 -6.64
N PRO A 175 25.80 -18.96 -5.70
CA PRO A 175 27.11 -19.52 -5.90
C PRO A 175 27.10 -20.59 -6.99
N ALA A 176 28.05 -20.50 -7.91
CA ALA A 176 28.20 -21.46 -8.99
C ALA A 176 28.62 -22.85 -8.45
N GLY A 177 28.19 -23.92 -9.15
CA GLY A 177 28.56 -25.30 -8.83
C GLY A 177 27.64 -26.01 -7.85
N TYR A 178 26.57 -25.35 -7.37
CA TYR A 178 25.52 -25.95 -6.58
C TYR A 178 24.26 -26.18 -7.44
N PRO A 179 23.45 -27.22 -7.17
CA PRO A 179 22.31 -27.61 -7.98
C PRO A 179 21.05 -26.78 -7.63
N PHE A 180 21.14 -25.43 -7.68
CA PHE A 180 19.98 -24.58 -7.57
C PHE A 180 19.16 -24.63 -8.85
N GLU A 181 17.82 -24.67 -8.70
CA GLU A 181 16.91 -24.70 -9.82
C GLU A 181 16.42 -23.29 -10.22
N PRO A 182 16.23 -23.02 -11.52
CA PRO A 182 15.63 -21.75 -11.96
C PRO A 182 14.16 -21.69 -11.56
N PHE A 183 13.59 -20.50 -11.60
CA PHE A 183 12.15 -20.31 -11.41
C PHE A 183 11.34 -21.05 -12.49
N ASP A 184 10.34 -21.81 -12.08
CA ASP A 184 9.38 -22.44 -12.99
C ASP A 184 8.48 -21.41 -13.70
N LEU A 185 8.14 -20.35 -13.00
CA LEU A 185 7.27 -19.27 -13.45
C LEU A 185 7.92 -17.91 -13.14
N PRO A 186 7.57 -16.86 -13.88
CA PRO A 186 7.97 -15.52 -13.50
C PRO A 186 7.58 -15.20 -12.05
N PRO A 187 8.44 -14.51 -11.28
CA PRO A 187 8.13 -14.13 -9.91
C PRO A 187 6.89 -13.23 -9.88
N ALA A 188 6.06 -13.38 -8.85
CA ALA A 188 4.88 -12.57 -8.64
C ALA A 188 5.26 -11.28 -7.89
N PRO A 189 5.24 -10.08 -8.54
CA PRO A 189 5.72 -8.88 -7.90
C PRO A 189 4.80 -8.39 -6.78
N THR A 190 5.36 -8.20 -5.60
CA THR A 190 4.80 -7.36 -4.54
C THR A 190 4.94 -5.88 -4.91
N ALA A 191 6.08 -5.51 -5.51
CA ALA A 191 6.29 -4.18 -6.09
C ALA A 191 7.16 -4.20 -7.34
N LEU A 192 6.85 -3.31 -8.29
CA LEU A 192 7.70 -2.96 -9.44
C LEU A 192 7.98 -1.46 -9.37
N ILE A 193 9.24 -1.06 -9.17
CA ILE A 193 9.60 0.35 -9.01
C ILE A 193 10.63 0.73 -10.08
N PRO A 194 10.22 1.36 -11.19
CA PRO A 194 11.16 1.88 -12.17
C PRO A 194 12.10 2.91 -11.55
N PHE A 195 13.36 2.87 -11.92
CA PHE A 195 14.30 3.93 -11.60
C PHE A 195 13.98 5.20 -12.40
N PRO A 196 14.40 6.38 -11.90
CA PRO A 196 14.14 7.66 -12.59
C PRO A 196 14.87 7.80 -13.94
N ASP A 197 15.81 6.92 -14.24
CA ASP A 197 16.50 6.83 -15.54
C ASP A 197 15.67 6.08 -16.61
N GLY A 198 14.62 5.34 -16.18
CA GLY A 198 13.81 4.50 -17.05
C GLY A 198 14.52 3.25 -17.59
N GLN A 199 15.74 2.97 -17.14
CA GLN A 199 16.57 1.85 -17.65
C GLN A 199 16.52 0.63 -16.74
N ARG A 200 16.20 0.82 -15.47
CA ARG A 200 16.20 -0.22 -14.44
C ARG A 200 14.86 -0.28 -13.72
N VAL A 201 14.54 -1.45 -13.17
CA VAL A 201 13.34 -1.66 -12.35
C VAL A 201 13.75 -2.45 -11.11
N LEU A 202 13.42 -1.96 -9.92
CA LEU A 202 13.46 -2.75 -8.70
C LEU A 202 12.23 -3.66 -8.70
N LEU A 203 12.48 -4.96 -8.71
CA LEU A 203 11.49 -6.02 -8.50
C LEU A 203 11.57 -6.47 -7.05
N VAL A 204 10.47 -6.39 -6.33
CA VAL A 204 10.28 -6.95 -5.00
C VAL A 204 9.26 -8.08 -5.10
N SER A 205 9.61 -9.26 -4.66
CA SER A 205 8.73 -10.44 -4.67
C SER A 205 9.08 -11.40 -3.54
N ALA A 206 8.18 -12.30 -3.20
CA ALA A 206 8.44 -13.38 -2.26
C ALA A 206 9.54 -14.37 -2.76
N ASP A 207 9.79 -14.42 -4.07
CA ASP A 207 10.81 -15.28 -4.67
C ASP A 207 12.20 -14.63 -4.67
N GLY A 208 12.28 -13.36 -4.26
CA GLY A 208 13.51 -12.59 -4.18
C GLY A 208 13.34 -11.14 -4.57
N THR A 209 14.34 -10.33 -4.23
CA THR A 209 14.41 -8.93 -4.63
C THR A 209 15.54 -8.73 -5.63
N PHE A 210 15.23 -8.09 -6.77
CA PHE A 210 16.16 -7.93 -7.90
C PHE A 210 16.13 -6.51 -8.45
N VAL A 211 17.23 -6.09 -9.05
CA VAL A 211 17.26 -4.97 -10.00
C VAL A 211 17.35 -5.53 -11.40
N LEU A 212 16.32 -5.30 -12.21
CA LEU A 212 16.25 -5.69 -13.62
C LEU A 212 16.88 -4.59 -14.48
N ALA A 213 17.71 -4.97 -15.43
CA ALA A 213 18.34 -4.09 -16.42
C ALA A 213 18.43 -4.79 -17.78
N SER A 214 18.87 -4.08 -18.82
CA SER A 214 18.98 -4.64 -20.18
C SER A 214 20.02 -5.74 -20.33
N ASP A 215 21.03 -5.76 -19.46
CA ASP A 215 22.11 -6.73 -19.39
C ASP A 215 21.86 -7.89 -18.43
N GLY A 216 20.67 -7.93 -17.81
CA GLY A 216 20.23 -8.99 -16.90
C GLY A 216 19.64 -8.50 -15.59
N ALA A 217 19.52 -9.41 -14.64
CA ALA A 217 19.02 -9.11 -13.31
C ALA A 217 20.13 -9.25 -12.26
N THR A 218 20.12 -8.35 -11.27
CA THR A 218 21.02 -8.42 -10.11
C THR A 218 20.18 -8.73 -8.87
N ARG A 219 20.45 -9.85 -8.20
CA ARG A 219 19.82 -10.23 -6.94
C ARG A 219 20.32 -9.34 -5.80
N LEU A 220 19.39 -8.81 -5.02
CA LEU A 220 19.67 -8.07 -3.79
C LEU A 220 19.35 -8.93 -2.55
N LEU A 221 18.23 -9.66 -2.58
CA LEU A 221 17.80 -10.56 -1.50
C LEU A 221 17.26 -11.89 -2.08
N PRO A 222 17.46 -13.03 -1.35
CA PRO A 222 18.40 -13.15 -0.25
C PRO A 222 19.81 -12.82 -0.71
N HIS A 223 20.59 -12.17 0.17
CA HIS A 223 21.97 -11.81 -0.17
C HIS A 223 22.84 -13.07 -0.31
N GLN A 224 23.76 -13.08 -1.29
CA GLN A 224 24.63 -14.23 -1.58
C GLN A 224 25.39 -14.74 -0.34
N ALA A 225 25.81 -13.85 0.56
CA ALA A 225 26.52 -14.23 1.78
C ALA A 225 25.68 -15.17 2.65
N ARG A 226 24.36 -14.92 2.79
CA ARG A 226 23.46 -15.80 3.56
C ARG A 226 23.41 -17.22 2.98
N VAL A 227 23.41 -17.33 1.65
CA VAL A 227 23.41 -18.63 0.97
C VAL A 227 24.74 -19.35 1.18
N LEU A 228 25.87 -18.61 1.07
CA LEU A 228 27.23 -19.16 1.31
C LEU A 228 27.42 -19.61 2.76
N ASP A 229 26.88 -18.83 3.73
CA ASP A 229 26.97 -19.18 5.14
C ASP A 229 26.20 -20.47 5.44
N ALA A 230 24.98 -20.62 4.89
CA ALA A 230 24.18 -21.83 5.05
C ALA A 230 24.90 -23.08 4.44
N LEU A 231 25.47 -22.93 3.26
CA LEU A 231 26.27 -23.99 2.63
C LEU A 231 27.51 -24.35 3.47
N ALA A 232 28.17 -23.35 4.05
CA ALA A 232 29.34 -23.57 4.90
C ALA A 232 28.98 -24.26 6.23
N GLU A 233 27.75 -24.05 6.71
CA GLU A 233 27.18 -24.75 7.87
C GLU A 233 26.71 -26.18 7.57
N GLY A 234 26.80 -26.60 6.29
CA GLY A 234 26.44 -27.94 5.83
C GLY A 234 24.97 -28.12 5.48
N THR A 235 24.24 -27.03 5.25
CA THR A 235 22.87 -27.13 4.71
C THR A 235 22.93 -27.54 3.25
N GLU A 236 22.17 -28.56 2.87
CA GLU A 236 22.10 -28.99 1.47
C GLU A 236 21.40 -27.92 0.62
N PRO A 237 21.80 -27.71 -0.65
CA PRO A 237 21.26 -26.66 -1.51
C PRO A 237 19.72 -26.66 -1.64
N GLU A 238 19.11 -27.83 -1.69
CA GLU A 238 17.64 -28.01 -1.75
C GLU A 238 16.91 -27.58 -0.46
N ASP A 239 17.59 -27.56 0.67
CA ASP A 239 17.06 -27.16 1.97
C ASP A 239 17.25 -25.65 2.23
N ILE A 240 18.02 -24.95 1.38
CA ILE A 240 18.24 -23.51 1.52
C ILE A 240 17.02 -22.74 0.98
N SER A 241 16.22 -22.18 1.88
CA SER A 241 15.09 -21.32 1.49
C SER A 241 15.60 -20.03 0.86
N LEU A 242 15.28 -19.82 -0.42
CA LEU A 242 15.51 -18.57 -1.14
C LEU A 242 14.30 -17.62 -1.06
N GLY A 243 13.15 -18.12 -0.57
CA GLY A 243 11.92 -17.34 -0.40
C GLY A 243 12.07 -16.26 0.68
N LEU A 244 11.36 -15.16 0.48
CA LEU A 244 11.30 -14.01 1.38
C LEU A 244 9.89 -13.88 2.00
N SER A 245 9.83 -13.26 3.15
CA SER A 245 8.59 -12.84 3.80
C SER A 245 8.70 -11.37 4.20
N MET A 246 7.59 -10.63 4.13
CA MET A 246 7.57 -9.19 4.43
C MET A 246 8.57 -8.39 3.56
N GLU A 247 8.83 -8.91 2.38
CA GLU A 247 9.71 -8.28 1.42
C GLU A 247 9.20 -6.87 1.05
N HIS A 248 10.13 -5.92 1.05
CA HIS A 248 9.79 -4.53 0.75
C HIS A 248 10.97 -3.84 0.07
N GLY A 249 10.66 -2.73 -0.59
CA GLY A 249 11.69 -1.93 -1.23
C GLY A 249 11.21 -0.54 -1.60
N ALA A 250 12.16 0.37 -1.73
CA ALA A 250 11.93 1.74 -2.20
C ALA A 250 13.12 2.22 -3.03
N VAL A 251 12.86 3.12 -3.96
CA VAL A 251 13.87 3.85 -4.75
C VAL A 251 13.69 5.33 -4.48
N SER A 252 14.77 6.08 -4.25
CA SER A 252 14.69 7.54 -4.10
C SER A 252 14.30 8.22 -5.42
N ALA A 253 13.68 9.41 -5.34
CA ALA A 253 13.21 10.14 -6.52
C ALA A 253 14.34 10.55 -7.49
N ASP A 254 15.56 10.67 -7.01
CA ASP A 254 16.77 10.92 -7.80
C ASP A 254 17.47 9.63 -8.28
N GLY A 255 17.02 8.46 -7.80
CA GLY A 255 17.57 7.14 -8.15
C GLY A 255 18.92 6.82 -7.51
N ARG A 256 19.39 7.64 -6.57
CA ARG A 256 20.70 7.44 -5.91
C ARG A 256 20.67 6.39 -4.82
N TRP A 257 19.49 6.10 -4.27
CA TRP A 257 19.32 5.20 -3.14
C TRP A 257 18.26 4.15 -3.44
N VAL A 258 18.58 2.93 -3.07
CA VAL A 258 17.68 1.78 -3.08
C VAL A 258 17.62 1.22 -1.67
N VAL A 259 16.42 1.02 -1.16
CA VAL A 259 16.19 0.37 0.14
C VAL A 259 15.50 -0.94 -0.10
N VAL A 260 15.97 -2.00 0.53
CA VAL A 260 15.34 -3.32 0.52
C VAL A 260 15.40 -3.94 1.90
N GLY A 261 14.49 -4.86 2.16
CA GLY A 261 14.48 -5.65 3.38
C GLY A 261 13.47 -6.78 3.30
N GLU A 262 13.56 -7.68 4.25
CA GLU A 262 12.67 -8.82 4.46
C GLU A 262 12.63 -9.19 5.95
N GLN A 263 11.78 -10.11 6.34
CA GLN A 263 11.52 -10.47 7.73
C GLN A 263 12.78 -10.81 8.53
N GLY A 264 13.74 -11.50 7.92
CA GLY A 264 14.97 -11.96 8.57
C GLY A 264 16.18 -11.04 8.40
N SER A 265 16.00 -9.85 7.76
CA SER A 265 17.10 -8.92 7.49
C SER A 265 17.08 -7.68 8.41
N ARG A 266 18.04 -6.79 8.22
CA ARG A 266 17.90 -5.36 8.53
C ARG A 266 17.32 -4.63 7.32
N HIS A 267 16.96 -3.35 7.48
CA HIS A 267 16.77 -2.49 6.31
C HIS A 267 18.13 -2.22 5.66
N LEU A 268 18.30 -2.65 4.43
CA LEU A 268 19.54 -2.50 3.65
C LEU A 268 19.38 -1.30 2.72
N VAL A 269 20.32 -0.36 2.80
CA VAL A 269 20.37 0.79 1.90
C VAL A 269 21.56 0.65 0.97
N LEU A 270 21.29 0.71 -0.33
CA LEU A 270 22.28 0.60 -1.38
C LEU A 270 22.38 1.92 -2.17
N ASP A 271 23.55 2.19 -2.74
CA ASP A 271 23.75 3.29 -3.69
C ASP A 271 23.25 2.96 -5.10
N ASP A 272 23.41 3.89 -6.05
CA ASP A 272 23.03 3.74 -7.45
C ASP A 272 23.79 2.64 -8.21
N ARG A 273 24.91 2.16 -7.63
CA ARG A 273 25.71 1.03 -8.11
C ARG A 273 25.41 -0.27 -7.37
N LEU A 274 24.35 -0.29 -6.58
CA LEU A 274 23.89 -1.42 -5.77
C LEU A 274 24.91 -1.87 -4.71
N ARG A 275 25.79 -0.99 -4.26
CA ARG A 275 26.72 -1.26 -3.16
C ARG A 275 26.05 -0.91 -1.83
N LEU A 276 26.21 -1.79 -0.86
CA LEU A 276 25.65 -1.62 0.49
C LEU A 276 26.29 -0.41 1.20
N VAL A 277 25.45 0.57 1.56
CA VAL A 277 25.84 1.83 2.20
C VAL A 277 25.47 1.86 3.66
N ALA A 278 24.27 1.35 4.01
CA ALA A 278 23.80 1.31 5.38
C ALA A 278 23.05 0.01 5.69
N GLU A 279 23.10 -0.40 6.96
CA GLU A 279 22.31 -1.47 7.53
C GLU A 279 21.64 -0.95 8.80
N ILE A 280 20.32 -0.84 8.78
CA ILE A 280 19.60 -0.19 9.84
C ILE A 280 18.72 -1.22 10.55
N GLY A 281 18.97 -1.43 11.83
CA GLY A 281 18.14 -2.29 12.67
C GLY A 281 16.71 -1.77 12.72
N PRO A 282 15.72 -2.68 12.73
CA PRO A 282 14.33 -2.30 12.55
C PRO A 282 13.72 -1.53 13.73
N GLY A 283 14.35 -1.53 14.90
CA GLY A 283 13.78 -0.92 16.10
C GLY A 283 12.56 -1.67 16.68
N SER A 284 12.12 -2.74 16.01
CA SER A 284 11.09 -3.70 16.40
C SER A 284 11.53 -5.07 15.88
N GLU A 285 10.61 -6.00 15.54
CA GLU A 285 11.03 -7.36 15.16
C GLU A 285 11.34 -7.50 13.67
N TYR A 286 10.39 -7.17 12.80
CA TYR A 286 10.45 -7.53 11.38
C TYR A 286 10.42 -6.30 10.48
N PRO A 287 11.49 -6.02 9.72
CA PRO A 287 11.46 -5.00 8.68
C PRO A 287 10.32 -5.24 7.70
N HIS A 288 9.55 -4.19 7.41
CA HIS A 288 8.30 -4.38 6.65
C HIS A 288 8.03 -3.32 5.59
N PHE A 289 8.51 -2.09 5.76
CA PHE A 289 8.18 -1.00 4.84
C PHE A 289 9.29 0.06 4.80
N ALA A 290 9.43 0.72 3.65
CA ALA A 290 10.35 1.85 3.45
C ALA A 290 9.73 2.90 2.53
N LEU A 291 9.97 4.19 2.84
CA LEU A 291 9.45 5.31 2.07
C LEU A 291 10.37 6.52 2.17
N PHE A 292 10.76 7.13 1.06
CA PHE A 292 11.41 8.45 1.07
C PHE A 292 10.37 9.58 1.17
N ASN A 293 10.72 10.67 1.86
CA ASN A 293 9.92 11.88 1.83
C ASN A 293 9.94 12.52 0.43
N GLN A 294 9.08 13.52 0.21
CA GLN A 294 8.96 14.16 -1.09
C GLN A 294 10.25 14.85 -1.55
N ARG A 295 11.05 15.39 -0.62
CA ARG A 295 12.34 16.04 -0.92
C ARG A 295 13.48 15.04 -1.18
N GLY A 296 13.31 13.78 -0.76
CA GLY A 296 14.35 12.76 -0.87
C GLY A 296 15.49 12.93 0.14
N ASP A 297 15.33 13.73 1.19
CA ASP A 297 16.32 13.99 2.22
C ASP A 297 16.09 13.22 3.53
N GLN A 298 14.95 12.53 3.64
CA GLN A 298 14.63 11.65 4.76
C GLN A 298 14.04 10.31 4.27
N LEU A 299 14.42 9.25 4.96
CA LEU A 299 13.95 7.88 4.74
C LEU A 299 13.16 7.43 5.96
N LEU A 300 11.93 6.98 5.74
CA LEU A 300 11.06 6.35 6.72
C LEU A 300 11.21 4.84 6.61
N LEU A 301 11.39 4.15 7.74
CA LEU A 301 11.55 2.69 7.84
C LEU A 301 10.57 2.16 8.89
N ASN A 302 9.72 1.21 8.52
CA ASN A 302 8.82 0.56 9.47
C ASN A 302 9.20 -0.89 9.66
N ALA A 303 9.12 -1.33 10.90
CA ALA A 303 9.17 -2.72 11.31
C ALA A 303 7.94 -3.07 12.12
N CYS A 304 7.57 -4.34 12.15
CA CYS A 304 6.34 -4.77 12.79
C CYS A 304 6.55 -5.96 13.74
N HIS A 305 5.61 -6.06 14.68
CA HIS A 305 5.33 -7.24 15.47
C HIS A 305 3.82 -7.45 15.46
N PHE A 306 3.33 -8.48 14.77
CA PHE A 306 1.90 -8.67 14.44
C PHE A 306 1.27 -7.42 13.80
N TYR A 307 0.34 -6.75 14.45
CA TYR A 307 -0.34 -5.54 13.97
C TYR A 307 0.33 -4.24 14.42
N SER A 308 1.18 -4.31 15.46
CA SER A 308 1.96 -3.18 15.95
C SER A 308 3.28 -3.05 15.19
N GLY A 309 3.99 -1.95 15.42
CA GLY A 309 5.31 -1.76 14.85
C GLY A 309 5.89 -0.40 15.18
N ALA A 310 7.17 -0.26 14.88
CA ALA A 310 7.95 0.96 15.07
C ALA A 310 8.32 1.57 13.71
N THR A 311 8.17 2.87 13.60
CA THR A 311 8.57 3.63 12.41
C THR A 311 9.69 4.57 12.77
N LEU A 312 10.85 4.36 12.14
CA LEU A 312 12.05 5.17 12.28
C LEU A 312 12.15 6.18 11.14
N ALA A 313 12.74 7.34 11.40
CA ALA A 313 13.12 8.30 10.36
C ALA A 313 14.65 8.46 10.34
N VAL A 314 15.25 8.44 9.16
CA VAL A 314 16.68 8.57 8.96
C VAL A 314 16.96 9.66 7.95
N ARG A 315 17.80 10.64 8.28
CA ARG A 315 18.22 11.63 7.29
C ARG A 315 19.12 10.95 6.25
N VAL A 316 18.88 11.20 4.99
CA VAL A 316 19.66 10.63 3.89
C VAL A 316 21.16 11.00 4.01
N ALA A 317 21.48 12.15 4.56
CA ALA A 317 22.86 12.58 4.83
C ALA A 317 23.58 11.69 5.86
N ASP A 318 22.86 11.01 6.74
CA ASP A 318 23.41 10.15 7.79
C ASP A 318 23.55 8.67 7.35
N LEU A 319 23.08 8.31 6.14
CA LEU A 319 23.12 6.95 5.63
C LEU A 319 24.56 6.40 5.42
N PRO A 320 25.54 7.17 4.87
CA PRO A 320 26.86 6.60 4.57
C PRO A 320 27.56 6.02 5.80
N GLY A 321 27.76 4.69 5.79
CA GLY A 321 28.41 3.96 6.88
C GLY A 321 27.53 3.71 8.11
N LEU A 322 26.25 4.06 8.06
CA LEU A 322 25.33 3.79 9.18
C LEU A 322 25.13 2.29 9.37
N ARG A 323 25.44 1.82 10.57
CA ARG A 323 25.22 0.46 11.02
C ARG A 323 24.60 0.52 12.40
N THR A 324 23.39 0.00 12.56
CA THR A 324 22.74 -0.07 13.86
C THR A 324 22.38 -1.51 14.21
N ASP A 325 22.44 -1.83 15.50
CA ASP A 325 21.98 -3.12 15.98
C ASP A 325 20.45 -3.21 15.88
N TYR A 326 19.93 -4.44 15.98
CA TYR A 326 18.55 -4.76 15.68
C TYR A 326 17.55 -3.92 16.49
N TYR A 327 17.80 -3.73 17.77
CA TYR A 327 16.97 -2.94 18.70
C TYR A 327 17.68 -1.66 19.17
N SER A 328 18.64 -1.16 18.41
CA SER A 328 19.45 -0.01 18.80
C SER A 328 18.61 1.28 18.86
N GLN A 329 18.89 2.09 19.89
CA GLN A 329 18.43 3.47 19.99
C GLN A 329 19.54 4.42 19.53
N ASP A 330 19.80 4.44 18.22
CA ASP A 330 20.77 5.39 17.63
C ASP A 330 20.08 6.76 17.42
N PRO A 331 20.67 7.88 17.82
CA PRO A 331 20.07 9.21 17.62
C PRO A 331 19.86 9.58 16.15
N ARG A 332 20.52 8.89 15.22
CA ARG A 332 20.32 9.09 13.77
C ARG A 332 19.10 8.33 13.23
N THR A 333 18.52 7.42 14.04
CA THR A 333 17.34 6.63 13.68
C THR A 333 16.22 6.84 14.72
N PRO A 334 15.76 8.08 14.94
CA PRO A 334 14.70 8.36 15.91
C PRO A 334 13.40 7.63 15.55
N LEU A 335 12.70 7.15 16.57
CA LEU A 335 11.33 6.66 16.47
C LEU A 335 10.41 7.86 16.24
N VAL A 336 9.67 7.87 15.14
CA VAL A 336 8.75 8.97 14.78
C VAL A 336 7.28 8.56 14.85
N GLN A 337 6.99 7.27 14.80
CA GLN A 337 5.63 6.74 14.98
C GLN A 337 5.72 5.34 15.58
N ASP A 338 4.87 5.06 16.56
CA ASP A 338 4.79 3.76 17.25
C ASP A 338 3.38 3.18 17.13
N GLY A 339 3.29 1.85 17.25
CA GLY A 339 2.03 1.12 17.34
C GLY A 339 1.36 0.79 15.99
N ALA A 340 2.02 0.98 14.85
CA ALA A 340 1.44 0.65 13.55
C ALA A 340 2.33 -0.26 12.69
N ARG A 341 1.76 -1.36 12.18
CA ARG A 341 2.31 -2.12 11.06
C ARG A 341 1.89 -1.46 9.76
N VAL A 342 2.85 -0.94 9.01
CA VAL A 342 2.63 -0.19 7.77
C VAL A 342 2.68 -1.11 6.57
N TYR A 343 1.67 -1.07 5.72
CA TYR A 343 1.62 -1.82 4.45
C TYR A 343 1.78 -0.92 3.22
N ALA A 344 1.38 0.34 3.33
CA ALA A 344 1.44 1.29 2.25
C ALA A 344 1.73 2.69 2.79
N GLY A 345 2.24 3.58 1.96
CA GLY A 345 2.46 4.95 2.36
C GLY A 345 2.80 5.85 1.18
N VAL A 346 2.54 7.12 1.38
CA VAL A 346 2.88 8.20 0.46
C VAL A 346 3.46 9.37 1.24
N ALA A 347 4.20 10.22 0.56
CA ALA A 347 4.71 11.46 1.13
C ALA A 347 4.23 12.67 0.33
N ARG A 348 3.86 13.74 1.02
CA ARG A 348 3.65 15.08 0.46
C ARG A 348 4.51 16.10 1.21
N ALA A 349 4.48 17.36 0.82
CA ALA A 349 5.35 18.40 1.40
C ALA A 349 5.23 18.43 2.94
N GLY A 350 6.31 18.01 3.63
CA GLY A 350 6.41 18.03 5.08
C GLY A 350 5.61 16.97 5.84
N GLU A 351 4.97 16.00 5.14
CA GLU A 351 4.07 15.03 5.74
C GLU A 351 4.22 13.64 5.14
N TYR A 352 4.19 12.63 5.99
CA TYR A 352 3.97 11.23 5.62
C TYR A 352 2.53 10.84 5.87
N ILE A 353 1.96 10.05 4.98
CA ILE A 353 0.66 9.41 5.15
C ILE A 353 0.88 7.91 5.00
N ILE A 354 0.69 7.15 6.07
CA ILE A 354 0.83 5.70 6.10
C ILE A 354 -0.51 5.01 6.22
N GLY A 355 -0.62 3.82 5.65
CA GLY A 355 -1.75 2.93 5.77
C GLY A 355 -1.38 1.70 6.58
N ASP A 356 -2.15 1.42 7.64
CA ASP A 356 -1.81 0.39 8.62
C ASP A 356 -2.68 -0.88 8.55
N ALA A 357 -2.26 -1.89 9.33
CA ALA A 357 -2.95 -3.16 9.47
C ALA A 357 -4.35 -3.04 10.10
N TYR A 358 -4.60 -1.98 10.88
CA TYR A 358 -5.89 -1.74 11.52
C TYR A 358 -6.91 -1.04 10.61
N GLY A 359 -6.49 -0.65 9.39
CA GLY A 359 -7.35 0.05 8.44
C GLY A 359 -7.39 1.55 8.61
N TYR A 360 -6.39 2.13 9.27
CA TYR A 360 -6.23 3.56 9.38
C TYR A 360 -5.23 4.10 8.34
N LEU A 361 -5.56 5.25 7.82
CA LEU A 361 -4.60 6.19 7.23
C LEU A 361 -4.16 7.11 8.37
N ARG A 362 -2.86 7.21 8.59
CA ARG A 362 -2.27 8.07 9.63
C ARG A 362 -1.29 9.03 8.99
N ALA A 363 -1.45 10.31 9.27
CA ALA A 363 -0.53 11.32 8.81
C ALA A 363 0.24 11.95 9.96
N PHE A 364 1.51 12.18 9.74
CA PHE A 364 2.41 12.82 10.69
C PHE A 364 3.50 13.60 9.96
N GLY A 365 4.02 14.62 10.63
CA GLY A 365 5.13 15.43 10.14
C GLY A 365 6.43 14.64 10.05
N GLU A 366 7.41 15.19 9.34
CA GLU A 366 8.76 14.63 9.25
C GLU A 366 9.48 14.57 10.61
N ASP A 367 8.97 15.31 11.61
CA ASP A 367 9.39 15.29 13.01
C ASP A 367 8.64 14.25 13.88
N GLY A 368 7.69 13.52 13.30
CA GLY A 368 6.87 12.54 13.98
C GLY A 368 5.62 13.11 14.66
N GLN A 369 5.37 14.43 14.56
CA GLN A 369 4.15 15.01 15.11
C GLN A 369 2.93 14.48 14.36
N GLU A 370 1.97 13.89 15.09
CA GLU A 370 0.73 13.41 14.50
C GLU A 370 -0.13 14.58 14.00
N HIS A 371 -0.62 14.49 12.75
CA HIS A 371 -1.47 15.49 12.14
C HIS A 371 -2.93 15.03 12.13
N TRP A 372 -3.20 13.87 11.55
CA TRP A 372 -4.56 13.36 11.40
C TRP A 372 -4.58 11.85 11.20
N GLN A 373 -5.76 11.29 11.39
CA GLN A 373 -6.08 9.91 11.03
C GLN A 373 -7.44 9.83 10.34
N HIS A 374 -7.61 8.81 9.50
CA HIS A 374 -8.84 8.47 8.81
C HIS A 374 -9.02 6.96 8.80
N TYR A 375 -10.21 6.48 9.17
CA TYR A 375 -10.51 5.06 9.24
C TYR A 375 -11.21 4.60 7.97
N LEU A 376 -10.62 3.66 7.24
CA LEU A 376 -11.19 3.07 6.02
C LEU A 376 -11.87 1.71 6.29
N GLY A 377 -11.51 1.04 7.37
CA GLY A 377 -12.22 -0.13 7.88
C GLY A 377 -11.58 -1.48 7.64
N SER A 378 -10.53 -1.59 6.86
CA SER A 378 -9.77 -2.83 6.62
C SER A 378 -8.32 -2.49 6.37
N THR A 379 -7.41 -3.45 6.60
CA THR A 379 -5.98 -3.31 6.34
C THR A 379 -5.71 -2.62 5.01
N ILE A 380 -4.97 -1.52 5.06
CA ILE A 380 -4.61 -0.73 3.89
C ILE A 380 -3.54 -1.48 3.10
N SER A 381 -3.82 -1.82 1.87
CA SER A 381 -2.92 -2.63 1.04
C SER A 381 -2.09 -1.81 0.05
N ALA A 382 -2.60 -0.69 -0.42
CA ALA A 382 -1.90 0.16 -1.37
C ALA A 382 -2.40 1.61 -1.28
N MET A 383 -1.52 2.55 -1.64
CA MET A 383 -1.83 3.99 -1.63
C MET A 383 -1.10 4.70 -2.76
N ASP A 384 -1.71 5.76 -3.25
CA ASP A 384 -1.05 6.74 -4.11
C ASP A 384 -1.63 8.14 -3.87
N ILE A 385 -0.87 9.17 -4.21
CA ILE A 385 -1.27 10.56 -4.06
C ILE A 385 -1.10 11.30 -5.39
N SER A 386 -1.94 12.28 -5.68
CA SER A 386 -1.80 13.13 -6.87
C SER A 386 -0.50 13.97 -6.83
N ALA A 387 -0.05 14.40 -7.99
CA ALA A 387 1.19 15.19 -8.09
C ALA A 387 1.12 16.53 -7.33
N ASP A 388 -0.07 17.10 -7.20
CA ASP A 388 -0.33 18.33 -6.44
C ASP A 388 -0.58 18.08 -4.93
N GLY A 389 -0.57 16.80 -4.50
CA GLY A 389 -0.77 16.41 -3.10
C GLY A 389 -2.19 16.59 -2.57
N ARG A 390 -3.20 16.78 -3.45
CA ARG A 390 -4.58 17.09 -3.03
C ARG A 390 -5.52 15.89 -3.05
N THR A 391 -5.22 14.87 -3.83
CA THR A 391 -6.04 13.67 -3.95
C THR A 391 -5.24 12.47 -3.50
N LEU A 392 -5.72 11.78 -2.48
CA LEU A 392 -5.19 10.52 -1.99
C LEU A 392 -6.09 9.38 -2.46
N VAL A 393 -5.49 8.29 -2.89
CA VAL A 393 -6.20 7.02 -3.14
C VAL A 393 -5.65 5.98 -2.20
N ALA A 394 -6.53 5.26 -1.54
CA ALA A 394 -6.18 4.15 -0.66
C ALA A 394 -7.00 2.91 -1.01
N ALA A 395 -6.35 1.77 -1.01
CA ALA A 395 -6.98 0.47 -1.22
C ALA A 395 -6.82 -0.43 0.00
N SER A 396 -7.68 -1.44 0.12
CA SER A 396 -7.66 -2.38 1.23
C SER A 396 -7.74 -3.84 0.77
N TYR A 397 -7.36 -4.75 1.67
CA TYR A 397 -7.52 -6.19 1.44
C TYR A 397 -8.99 -6.65 1.42
N ALA A 398 -9.92 -5.85 1.92
CA ALA A 398 -11.37 -6.13 1.85
C ALA A 398 -12.02 -5.62 0.55
N GLY A 399 -11.25 -5.25 -0.46
CA GLY A 399 -11.77 -4.84 -1.76
C GLY A 399 -12.34 -3.42 -1.80
N ILE A 400 -11.91 -2.54 -0.90
CA ILE A 400 -12.28 -1.13 -0.92
C ILE A 400 -11.19 -0.35 -1.67
N VAL A 401 -11.57 0.53 -2.58
CA VAL A 401 -10.74 1.63 -3.08
C VAL A 401 -11.45 2.94 -2.75
N ALA A 402 -10.80 3.81 -2.03
CA ALA A 402 -11.32 5.12 -1.64
C ALA A 402 -10.49 6.25 -2.25
N GLU A 403 -11.17 7.24 -2.81
CA GLU A 403 -10.59 8.51 -3.25
C GLU A 403 -10.93 9.59 -2.21
N ILE A 404 -9.90 10.23 -1.68
CA ILE A 404 -10.00 11.20 -0.58
C ILE A 404 -9.46 12.54 -1.08
N ALA A 405 -10.31 13.57 -1.05
CA ALA A 405 -9.90 14.94 -1.27
C ALA A 405 -9.30 15.49 0.03
N LEU A 406 -8.00 15.75 0.00
CA LEU A 406 -7.28 16.32 1.14
C LEU A 406 -7.66 17.81 1.30
N ASP A 407 -7.75 18.26 2.55
CA ASP A 407 -8.06 19.64 2.94
C ASP A 407 -9.41 20.17 2.41
N SER A 408 -10.39 19.27 2.15
CA SER A 408 -11.70 19.58 1.56
C SER A 408 -12.86 19.65 2.57
N GLY A 409 -12.57 19.41 3.84
CA GLY A 409 -13.58 19.22 4.88
C GLY A 409 -13.98 17.75 5.07
N ARG A 410 -14.43 17.40 6.28
CA ARG A 410 -14.81 16.04 6.65
C ARG A 410 -16.33 15.86 6.67
N PRO A 411 -16.88 14.89 5.93
CA PRO A 411 -18.30 14.52 6.05
C PRO A 411 -18.65 14.00 7.46
N ALA A 412 -19.87 14.24 7.92
CA ALA A 412 -20.32 13.86 9.26
C ALA A 412 -20.30 12.34 9.53
N TRP A 413 -20.40 11.52 8.49
CA TRP A 413 -20.39 10.06 8.56
C TRP A 413 -18.97 9.46 8.62
N GLN A 414 -17.94 10.27 8.48
CA GLN A 414 -16.56 9.79 8.36
C GLN A 414 -15.88 9.71 9.73
N ILE A 415 -15.25 8.58 10.01
CA ILE A 415 -14.42 8.39 11.18
C ILE A 415 -12.99 8.90 10.89
N GLY A 416 -12.54 9.87 11.66
CA GLY A 416 -11.21 10.47 11.51
C GLY A 416 -11.10 11.82 12.19
N THR A 417 -9.89 12.38 12.25
CA THR A 417 -9.58 13.65 12.93
C THR A 417 -9.25 14.79 11.95
N GLY A 418 -8.91 14.47 10.69
CA GLY A 418 -8.52 15.46 9.68
C GLY A 418 -9.70 16.13 8.97
N ALA A 419 -9.41 17.25 8.32
CA ALA A 419 -10.36 17.97 7.46
C ALA A 419 -10.32 17.44 6.00
N HIS A 420 -10.43 16.12 5.82
CA HIS A 420 -10.31 15.43 4.55
C HIS A 420 -11.60 14.69 4.25
N GLY A 421 -12.09 14.77 3.03
CA GLY A 421 -13.35 14.16 2.62
C GLY A 421 -13.15 12.99 1.65
N GLU A 422 -13.72 11.83 1.97
CA GLU A 422 -13.84 10.77 0.99
C GLU A 422 -14.88 11.15 -0.07
N VAL A 423 -14.46 11.27 -1.32
CA VAL A 423 -15.30 11.73 -2.44
C VAL A 423 -15.87 10.60 -3.26
N ARG A 424 -15.17 9.45 -3.31
CA ARG A 424 -15.61 8.24 -4.01
C ARG A 424 -15.13 7.01 -3.28
N ARG A 425 -15.91 5.93 -3.41
CA ARG A 425 -15.55 4.59 -2.96
C ARG A 425 -15.98 3.57 -4.00
N TRP A 426 -15.15 2.55 -4.21
CA TRP A 426 -15.49 1.38 -5.01
C TRP A 426 -15.34 0.14 -4.15
N LEU A 427 -16.29 -0.78 -4.34
CA LEU A 427 -16.28 -2.11 -3.74
C LEU A 427 -16.00 -3.14 -4.82
N PHE A 428 -14.91 -3.86 -4.67
CA PHE A 428 -14.52 -4.97 -5.54
C PHE A 428 -14.97 -6.27 -4.90
N TRP A 429 -15.98 -6.91 -5.48
CA TRP A 429 -16.56 -8.11 -4.92
C TRP A 429 -16.43 -9.30 -5.86
N LYS A 430 -16.19 -10.50 -5.29
CA LYS A 430 -16.15 -11.78 -5.98
C LYS A 430 -17.47 -12.01 -6.71
N GLY A 431 -17.38 -12.52 -7.94
CA GLY A 431 -18.57 -12.79 -8.75
C GLY A 431 -19.21 -11.58 -9.43
N TRP A 432 -18.59 -10.39 -9.32
CA TRP A 432 -19.00 -9.19 -10.03
C TRP A 432 -17.94 -8.79 -11.05
N ASP A 433 -18.36 -8.57 -12.29
CA ASP A 433 -17.45 -8.20 -13.40
C ASP A 433 -16.84 -6.80 -13.24
N LYS A 434 -17.50 -5.95 -12.47
CA LYS A 434 -17.12 -4.55 -12.25
C LYS A 434 -17.28 -4.18 -10.79
N PRO A 435 -16.41 -3.30 -10.24
CA PRO A 435 -16.62 -2.77 -8.91
C PRO A 435 -17.90 -1.94 -8.84
N LEU A 436 -18.51 -1.93 -7.67
CA LEU A 436 -19.66 -1.10 -7.35
C LEU A 436 -19.18 0.25 -6.83
N ALA A 437 -19.57 1.32 -7.50
CA ALA A 437 -19.31 2.69 -7.05
C ALA A 437 -20.27 3.08 -5.94
N TRP A 438 -19.71 3.59 -4.83
CA TRP A 438 -20.46 4.02 -3.64
C TRP A 438 -20.19 5.47 -3.27
#